data_b801bafdc2d85953cbbecfde85cfc9e2
#
_entry.id   b801bafdc2d85953cbbecfde85cfc9e2
#
_cell.length_a   1.000
_cell.length_b   1.000
_cell.length_c   1.000
_cell.angle_alpha   90.00
_cell.angle_beta   90.00
_cell.angle_gamma   90.00
#
_symmetry.space_group_name_H-M   'P 1'
#
loop_
_entity.id
_entity.type
_entity.pdbx_description
1 polymer ?
#
loop_
_entity_poly.entity_id
_entity_poly.type
_entity_poly.pdbx_seq_one_letter_code
_entity_poly.pdbx_strand_id
1 'polypeptide(L)'
;MVVKLPLHDFYPEGSPFKTENFTVKDPTIEDEDRLFNPDRIKGGYALDDFVRGLLPEEAQRQYGNMFLIDRNFILYAVRVAMFGDTIEFRENIECSHCGASLREATIDSEVFIPENRKFELKEGGYFIRFKLLTVSDQNVMRKDPLMKSNFLTRTLYYVIDTIEKEGSDITDKYALIRSIPISLGTKIREFLNTQYPRFDIFIKCGSCESTIPFEMNESFFWNKL
;
A
#
# COMPACT_ATOMS: atom_id res chain seq x y z
N MET A 1 17.37 6.68 10.75
CA MET A 1 17.62 5.34 10.19
C MET A 1 17.82 5.40 8.68
N VAL A 2 18.48 4.39 8.08
CA VAL A 2 18.63 4.28 6.61
C VAL A 2 17.85 3.06 6.15
N VAL A 3 17.05 3.21 5.09
CA VAL A 3 16.24 2.14 4.50
C VAL A 3 16.46 2.05 3.00
N LYS A 4 16.33 0.86 2.44
CA LYS A 4 16.29 0.67 0.99
C LYS A 4 14.83 0.57 0.56
N LEU A 5 14.34 1.58 -0.16
CA LEU A 5 12.96 1.58 -0.65
C LEU A 5 12.75 0.45 -1.67
N PRO A 6 11.71 -0.39 -1.52
CA PRO A 6 11.45 -1.50 -2.44
C PRO A 6 11.39 -1.10 -3.91
N LEU A 7 10.80 0.05 -4.20
CA LEU A 7 10.57 0.52 -5.57
C LEU A 7 11.55 1.62 -6.00
N HIS A 8 12.71 1.78 -5.34
CA HIS A 8 13.67 2.86 -5.64
C HIS A 8 14.07 2.91 -7.12
N ASP A 9 14.20 1.78 -7.80
CA ASP A 9 14.54 1.68 -9.23
C ASP A 9 13.43 2.13 -10.19
N PHE A 10 12.19 2.24 -9.71
CA PHE A 10 11.04 2.64 -10.53
C PHE A 10 10.85 4.16 -10.59
N TYR A 11 11.53 4.92 -9.73
CA TYR A 11 11.47 6.37 -9.77
C TYR A 11 12.27 6.94 -10.93
N PRO A 12 11.82 8.08 -11.50
CA PRO A 12 12.58 8.78 -12.54
C PRO A 12 13.89 9.35 -11.99
N GLU A 13 14.82 9.62 -12.89
CA GLU A 13 16.07 10.31 -12.54
C GLU A 13 15.78 11.68 -11.88
N GLY A 14 16.53 12.01 -10.85
CA GLY A 14 16.35 13.23 -10.06
C GLY A 14 15.27 13.16 -9.00
N SER A 15 14.57 12.02 -8.85
CA SER A 15 13.65 11.81 -7.73
C SER A 15 14.43 11.59 -6.42
N PRO A 16 14.04 12.23 -5.30
CA PRO A 16 14.68 12.00 -4.00
C PRO A 16 14.48 10.56 -3.49
N PHE A 17 13.53 9.81 -4.09
CA PHE A 17 13.25 8.42 -3.76
C PHE A 17 14.08 7.42 -4.58
N LYS A 18 14.78 7.88 -5.62
CA LYS A 18 15.66 7.03 -6.42
C LYS A 18 17.05 6.90 -5.76
N THR A 19 17.07 6.21 -4.65
CA THR A 19 18.32 5.94 -3.91
C THR A 19 18.25 4.59 -3.19
N GLU A 20 19.35 3.88 -3.17
CA GLU A 20 19.47 2.64 -2.38
C GLU A 20 19.56 2.90 -0.87
N ASN A 21 19.99 4.09 -0.47
CA ASN A 21 20.18 4.48 0.94
C ASN A 21 19.29 5.68 1.26
N PHE A 22 18.01 5.42 1.42
CA PHE A 22 17.04 6.46 1.76
C PHE A 22 17.07 6.75 3.27
N THR A 23 17.28 8.00 3.64
CA THR A 23 17.36 8.40 5.05
C THR A 23 15.98 8.79 5.58
N VAL A 24 15.60 8.19 6.70
CA VAL A 24 14.39 8.53 7.47
C VAL A 24 14.85 9.03 8.84
N LYS A 25 14.31 10.14 9.33
CA LYS A 25 14.57 10.66 10.67
C LYS A 25 14.05 9.71 11.72
N ASP A 26 14.69 9.69 12.87
CA ASP A 26 14.12 9.00 14.03
C ASP A 26 12.89 9.79 14.51
N PRO A 27 11.76 9.13 14.80
CA PRO A 27 10.55 9.79 15.25
C PRO A 27 10.74 10.50 16.60
N THR A 28 10.05 11.60 16.76
CA THR A 28 9.99 12.40 17.99
C THR A 28 8.59 12.32 18.59
N ILE A 29 8.42 12.85 19.82
CA ILE A 29 7.09 12.99 20.46
C ILE A 29 6.15 13.85 19.58
N GLU A 30 6.68 14.88 18.91
CA GLU A 30 5.87 15.70 17.99
C GLU A 30 5.36 14.88 16.78
N ASP A 31 6.15 13.95 16.30
CA ASP A 31 5.73 13.05 15.21
C ASP A 31 4.68 12.05 15.71
N GLU A 32 4.79 11.60 16.96
CA GLU A 32 3.77 10.78 17.62
C GLU A 32 2.46 11.55 17.80
N ASP A 33 2.49 12.82 18.21
CA ASP A 33 1.30 13.68 18.29
C ASP A 33 0.59 13.84 16.94
N ARG A 34 1.33 13.86 15.83
CA ARG A 34 0.75 13.86 14.48
C ARG A 34 0.04 12.55 14.15
N LEU A 35 0.64 11.43 14.54
CA LEU A 35 0.06 10.09 14.33
C LEU A 35 -1.26 9.92 15.10
N PHE A 36 -1.35 10.49 16.29
CA PHE A 36 -2.50 10.35 17.19
C PHE A 36 -3.49 11.50 17.15
N ASN A 37 -3.36 12.42 16.22
CA ASN A 37 -4.30 13.50 16.03
C ASN A 37 -5.68 12.98 15.59
N PRO A 38 -6.76 13.14 16.40
CA PRO A 38 -8.06 12.55 16.11
C PRO A 38 -8.68 13.02 14.79
N ASP A 39 -8.49 14.30 14.45
CA ASP A 39 -9.05 14.85 13.21
C ASP A 39 -8.34 14.27 11.97
N ARG A 40 -7.04 14.03 12.10
CA ARG A 40 -6.23 13.43 11.03
C ARG A 40 -6.53 11.95 10.87
N ILE A 41 -6.73 11.22 11.97
CA ILE A 41 -7.18 9.81 11.97
C ILE A 41 -8.54 9.72 11.27
N LYS A 42 -9.52 10.53 11.68
CA LYS A 42 -10.84 10.56 11.08
C LYS A 42 -10.81 10.89 9.57
N GLY A 43 -9.88 11.73 9.16
CA GLY A 43 -9.66 12.06 7.75
C GLY A 43 -8.84 11.01 6.98
N GLY A 44 -8.23 10.04 7.66
CA GLY A 44 -7.36 9.03 7.06
C GLY A 44 -5.98 9.58 6.65
N TYR A 45 -5.54 10.70 7.22
CA TYR A 45 -4.27 11.37 6.87
C TYR A 45 -3.17 11.21 7.92
N ALA A 46 -3.46 10.64 9.10
CA ALA A 46 -2.52 10.56 10.21
C ALA A 46 -1.22 9.85 9.84
N LEU A 47 -1.31 8.68 9.19
CA LEU A 47 -0.14 7.92 8.72
C LEU A 47 0.66 8.67 7.66
N ASP A 48 0.00 9.38 6.75
CA ASP A 48 0.68 10.17 5.72
C ASP A 48 1.43 11.37 6.32
N ASP A 49 0.82 12.09 7.27
CA ASP A 49 1.46 13.22 7.96
C ASP A 49 2.65 12.74 8.81
N PHE A 50 2.50 11.60 9.47
CA PHE A 50 3.58 10.98 10.23
C PHE A 50 4.76 10.64 9.34
N VAL A 51 4.56 9.84 8.28
CA VAL A 51 5.65 9.49 7.35
C VAL A 51 6.29 10.74 6.77
N ARG A 52 5.48 11.68 6.26
CA ARG A 52 5.98 12.92 5.68
C ARG A 52 6.88 13.70 6.64
N GLY A 53 6.53 13.75 7.93
CA GLY A 53 7.32 14.41 8.97
C GLY A 53 8.71 13.80 9.16
N LEU A 54 8.85 12.49 8.88
CA LEU A 54 10.11 11.75 9.03
C LEU A 54 11.05 11.89 7.84
N LEU A 55 10.57 12.38 6.69
CA LEU A 55 11.38 12.48 5.47
C LEU A 55 12.33 13.68 5.48
N PRO A 56 13.44 13.64 4.72
CA PRO A 56 14.21 14.83 4.38
C PRO A 56 13.35 15.89 3.67
N GLU A 57 13.70 17.16 3.81
CA GLU A 57 12.90 18.29 3.30
C GLU A 57 12.58 18.17 1.79
N GLU A 58 13.54 17.76 0.98
CA GLU A 58 13.32 17.57 -0.45
C GLU A 58 12.29 16.47 -0.74
N ALA A 59 12.37 15.34 -0.03
CA ALA A 59 11.41 14.26 -0.14
C ALA A 59 10.02 14.66 0.38
N GLN A 60 9.95 15.50 1.44
CA GLN A 60 8.67 16.04 1.92
C GLN A 60 7.94 16.87 0.85
N ARG A 61 8.67 17.67 0.06
CA ARG A 61 8.09 18.47 -1.03
C ARG A 61 7.52 17.59 -2.15
N GLN A 62 8.10 16.41 -2.37
CA GLN A 62 7.71 15.46 -3.40
C GLN A 62 6.90 14.27 -2.86
N TYR A 63 6.47 14.31 -1.59
CA TYR A 63 5.81 13.20 -0.91
C TYR A 63 4.62 12.59 -1.69
N GLY A 64 3.86 13.44 -2.38
CA GLY A 64 2.77 12.99 -3.24
C GLY A 64 3.19 12.02 -4.36
N ASN A 65 4.45 12.07 -4.78
CA ASN A 65 5.02 11.21 -5.83
C ASN A 65 5.59 9.89 -5.27
N MET A 66 5.63 9.73 -3.94
CA MET A 66 6.08 8.48 -3.33
C MET A 66 5.10 7.35 -3.64
N PHE A 67 5.61 6.18 -4.04
CA PHE A 67 4.77 5.00 -4.23
C PHE A 67 4.22 4.49 -2.89
N LEU A 68 2.98 4.02 -2.92
CA LEU A 68 2.31 3.54 -1.70
C LEU A 68 3.04 2.37 -1.04
N ILE A 69 3.67 1.52 -1.82
CA ILE A 69 4.48 0.40 -1.33
C ILE A 69 5.65 0.92 -0.51
N ASP A 70 6.37 1.92 -1.00
CA ASP A 70 7.52 2.50 -0.29
C ASP A 70 7.09 3.25 0.97
N ARG A 71 5.95 3.98 0.91
CA ARG A 71 5.35 4.62 2.08
C ARG A 71 5.00 3.58 3.17
N ASN A 72 4.37 2.47 2.77
CA ASN A 72 4.01 1.39 3.69
C ASN A 72 5.25 0.69 4.27
N PHE A 73 6.27 0.50 3.45
CA PHE A 73 7.55 -0.05 3.89
C PHE A 73 8.24 0.85 4.94
N ILE A 74 8.24 2.18 4.74
CA ILE A 74 8.76 3.12 5.75
C ILE A 74 7.98 3.00 7.06
N LEU A 75 6.64 2.96 7.00
CA LEU A 75 5.80 2.77 8.18
C LEU A 75 6.17 1.51 8.95
N TYR A 76 6.30 0.38 8.25
CA TYR A 76 6.71 -0.88 8.85
C TYR A 76 8.11 -0.79 9.47
N ALA A 77 9.09 -0.29 8.73
CA ALA A 77 10.47 -0.18 9.19
C ALA A 77 10.60 0.73 10.44
N VAL A 78 9.88 1.86 10.46
CA VAL A 78 9.84 2.77 11.61
C VAL A 78 9.17 2.08 12.81
N ARG A 79 8.05 1.38 12.60
CA ARG A 79 7.36 0.64 13.65
C ARG A 79 8.28 -0.39 14.31
N VAL A 80 8.95 -1.20 13.49
CA VAL A 80 9.87 -2.24 13.98
C VAL A 80 11.06 -1.60 14.71
N ALA A 81 11.60 -0.50 14.20
CA ALA A 81 12.69 0.21 14.86
C ALA A 81 12.31 0.81 16.22
N MET A 82 11.06 1.30 16.37
CA MET A 82 10.58 1.92 17.61
C MET A 82 10.15 0.90 18.68
N PHE A 83 9.47 -0.15 18.27
CA PHE A 83 8.73 -1.05 19.20
C PHE A 83 9.09 -2.54 19.04
N GLY A 84 10.03 -2.87 18.16
CA GLY A 84 10.35 -4.26 17.83
C GLY A 84 9.30 -4.87 16.87
N ASP A 85 9.47 -6.15 16.62
CA ASP A 85 8.63 -6.95 15.71
C ASP A 85 7.44 -7.65 16.40
N THR A 86 7.24 -7.43 17.70
CA THR A 86 6.13 -7.99 18.46
C THR A 86 4.98 -6.99 18.54
N ILE A 87 3.75 -7.46 18.36
CA ILE A 87 2.51 -6.71 18.57
C ILE A 87 1.65 -7.40 19.63
N GLU A 88 1.15 -6.60 20.58
CA GLU A 88 0.18 -7.06 21.58
C GLU A 88 -1.23 -6.64 21.16
N PHE A 89 -2.21 -7.53 21.32
CA PHE A 89 -3.60 -7.26 20.98
C PHE A 89 -4.41 -6.94 22.24
N ARG A 90 -5.28 -5.93 22.16
CA ARG A 90 -6.22 -5.60 23.27
C ARG A 90 -7.19 -6.74 23.52
N GLU A 91 -7.71 -7.29 22.44
CA GLU A 91 -8.58 -8.47 22.46
C GLU A 91 -7.84 -9.62 21.77
N ASN A 92 -8.03 -10.82 22.30
CA ASN A 92 -7.39 -11.99 21.69
C ASN A 92 -7.90 -12.17 20.27
N ILE A 93 -6.96 -12.40 19.35
CA ILE A 93 -7.27 -12.76 17.96
C ILE A 93 -7.20 -14.28 17.85
N GLU A 94 -8.19 -14.89 17.22
CA GLU A 94 -8.16 -16.33 16.93
C GLU A 94 -7.40 -16.60 15.64
N CYS A 95 -6.46 -17.53 15.67
CA CYS A 95 -5.80 -18.00 14.47
C CYS A 95 -6.81 -18.74 13.58
N SER A 96 -7.01 -18.24 12.38
CA SER A 96 -7.95 -18.84 11.41
C SER A 96 -7.57 -20.26 10.97
N HIS A 97 -6.31 -20.68 11.21
CA HIS A 97 -5.82 -22.00 10.83
C HIS A 97 -5.95 -23.05 11.94
N CYS A 98 -5.57 -22.71 13.17
CA CYS A 98 -5.55 -23.68 14.29
C CYS A 98 -6.48 -23.33 15.45
N GLY A 99 -7.18 -22.20 15.42
CA GLY A 99 -8.07 -21.74 16.49
C GLY A 99 -7.35 -21.26 17.76
N ALA A 100 -6.02 -21.19 17.76
CA ALA A 100 -5.28 -20.70 18.92
C ALA A 100 -5.59 -19.23 19.17
N SER A 101 -5.79 -18.87 20.45
CA SER A 101 -6.00 -17.50 20.89
C SER A 101 -4.65 -16.78 21.00
N LEU A 102 -4.49 -15.69 20.26
CA LEU A 102 -3.27 -14.90 20.20
C LEU A 102 -3.46 -13.59 20.97
N ARG A 103 -2.68 -13.39 22.01
CA ARG A 103 -2.61 -12.13 22.75
C ARG A 103 -1.44 -11.26 22.25
N GLU A 104 -0.40 -11.91 21.77
CA GLU A 104 0.73 -11.28 21.10
C GLU A 104 1.13 -12.12 19.89
N ALA A 105 1.76 -11.49 18.91
CA ALA A 105 2.31 -12.15 17.74
C ALA A 105 3.50 -11.39 17.18
N THR A 106 4.37 -12.09 16.47
CA THR A 106 5.44 -11.46 15.68
C THR A 106 4.87 -10.96 14.35
N ILE A 107 5.14 -9.69 14.04
CA ILE A 107 4.86 -9.12 12.72
C ILE A 107 6.04 -9.39 11.80
N ASP A 108 5.71 -9.71 10.55
CA ASP A 108 6.70 -9.88 9.49
C ASP A 108 6.16 -9.24 8.20
N SER A 109 7.01 -9.08 7.21
CA SER A 109 6.62 -8.46 5.96
C SER A 109 7.29 -9.12 4.77
N GLU A 110 6.61 -9.08 3.63
CA GLU A 110 7.13 -9.56 2.37
C GLU A 110 6.96 -8.48 1.30
N VAL A 111 8.02 -8.27 0.54
CA VAL A 111 8.01 -7.42 -0.65
C VAL A 111 8.06 -8.32 -1.87
N PHE A 112 7.04 -8.25 -2.71
CA PHE A 112 7.04 -8.91 -4.00
C PHE A 112 7.23 -7.88 -5.11
N ILE A 113 8.29 -8.05 -5.91
CA ILE A 113 8.56 -7.25 -7.10
C ILE A 113 8.69 -8.22 -8.28
N PRO A 114 7.78 -8.18 -9.27
CA PRO A 114 7.85 -9.07 -10.40
C PRO A 114 9.08 -8.76 -11.28
N GLU A 115 9.67 -9.79 -11.87
CA GLU A 115 10.79 -9.64 -12.80
C GLU A 115 10.40 -8.80 -14.04
N ASN A 116 9.19 -9.03 -14.54
CA ASN A 116 8.63 -8.23 -15.62
C ASN A 116 8.09 -6.90 -15.08
N ARG A 117 8.83 -5.83 -15.35
CA ARG A 117 8.46 -4.47 -14.93
C ARG A 117 7.46 -3.77 -15.87
N LYS A 118 6.97 -4.48 -16.89
CA LYS A 118 5.89 -4.00 -17.77
C LYS A 118 4.57 -4.49 -17.21
N PHE A 119 3.90 -3.64 -16.49
CA PHE A 119 2.60 -3.96 -15.90
C PHE A 119 1.49 -3.89 -16.97
N GLU A 120 1.52 -4.83 -17.92
CA GLU A 120 0.64 -4.87 -19.10
C GLU A 120 -0.09 -6.22 -19.18
N LEU A 121 -1.38 -6.17 -19.42
CA LEU A 121 -2.23 -7.34 -19.66
C LEU A 121 -2.89 -7.22 -21.03
N LYS A 122 -2.73 -8.27 -21.88
CA LYS A 122 -3.41 -8.40 -23.17
C LYS A 122 -4.35 -9.61 -23.09
N GLU A 123 -5.64 -9.35 -23.12
CA GLU A 123 -6.64 -10.42 -22.97
C GLU A 123 -7.98 -10.02 -23.55
N GLY A 124 -8.62 -10.93 -24.31
CA GLY A 124 -9.97 -10.74 -24.83
C GLY A 124 -10.16 -9.51 -25.70
N GLY A 125 -9.15 -9.11 -26.49
CA GLY A 125 -9.15 -7.90 -27.31
C GLY A 125 -8.92 -6.61 -26.50
N TYR A 126 -8.62 -6.70 -25.21
CA TYR A 126 -8.21 -5.55 -24.39
C TYR A 126 -6.69 -5.50 -24.26
N PHE A 127 -6.15 -4.28 -24.30
CA PHE A 127 -4.79 -3.96 -23.90
C PHE A 127 -4.86 -3.02 -22.72
N ILE A 128 -4.37 -3.46 -21.57
CA ILE A 128 -4.45 -2.76 -20.28
C ILE A 128 -3.04 -2.55 -19.77
N ARG A 129 -2.70 -1.28 -19.46
CA ARG A 129 -1.46 -0.93 -18.76
C ARG A 129 -1.81 -0.45 -17.36
N PHE A 130 -1.09 -0.94 -16.37
CA PHE A 130 -1.25 -0.56 -14.98
C PHE A 130 -0.13 0.40 -14.56
N LYS A 131 -0.44 1.31 -13.64
CA LYS A 131 0.54 2.21 -13.02
C LYS A 131 0.74 1.87 -11.56
N LEU A 132 1.92 2.14 -11.02
CA LEU A 132 2.16 2.11 -9.59
C LEU A 132 1.43 3.27 -8.91
N LEU A 133 0.64 2.96 -7.89
CA LEU A 133 -0.10 3.97 -7.14
C LEU A 133 0.82 4.78 -6.25
N THR A 134 0.62 6.10 -6.27
CA THR A 134 1.32 7.06 -5.42
C THR A 134 0.45 7.52 -4.25
N VAL A 135 1.08 8.21 -3.30
CA VAL A 135 0.35 8.89 -2.20
C VAL A 135 -0.67 9.89 -2.74
N SER A 136 -0.35 10.62 -3.81
CA SER A 136 -1.31 11.51 -4.48
C SER A 136 -2.51 10.77 -5.02
N ASP A 137 -2.32 9.62 -5.67
CA ASP A 137 -3.42 8.79 -6.16
C ASP A 137 -4.34 8.36 -5.01
N GLN A 138 -3.77 7.89 -3.89
CA GLN A 138 -4.56 7.49 -2.71
C GLN A 138 -5.36 8.67 -2.15
N ASN A 139 -4.77 9.86 -2.10
CA ASN A 139 -5.48 11.06 -1.62
C ASN A 139 -6.65 11.47 -2.53
N VAL A 140 -6.53 11.26 -3.85
CA VAL A 140 -7.63 11.45 -4.78
C VAL A 140 -8.72 10.38 -4.58
N MET A 141 -8.31 9.11 -4.42
CA MET A 141 -9.23 7.99 -4.14
C MET A 141 -10.05 8.22 -2.87
N ARG A 142 -9.43 8.68 -1.79
CA ARG A 142 -10.12 8.98 -0.51
C ARG A 142 -11.22 10.04 -0.66
N LYS A 143 -11.03 11.00 -1.55
CA LYS A 143 -11.99 12.09 -1.81
C LYS A 143 -13.04 11.73 -2.84
N ASP A 144 -12.92 10.60 -3.53
CA ASP A 144 -13.85 10.19 -4.56
C ASP A 144 -15.15 9.65 -3.93
N PRO A 145 -16.29 10.35 -4.09
CA PRO A 145 -17.54 9.93 -3.50
C PRO A 145 -18.06 8.59 -4.05
N LEU A 146 -17.64 8.22 -5.27
CA LEU A 146 -18.06 6.99 -5.92
C LEU A 146 -17.29 5.76 -5.42
N MET A 147 -16.21 5.92 -4.66
CA MET A 147 -15.48 4.79 -4.06
C MET A 147 -16.37 3.91 -3.18
N LYS A 148 -17.34 4.51 -2.46
CA LYS A 148 -18.24 3.78 -1.57
C LYS A 148 -19.26 2.92 -2.33
N SER A 149 -19.74 3.39 -3.48
CA SER A 149 -20.80 2.72 -4.26
C SER A 149 -20.27 1.84 -5.39
N ASN A 150 -19.11 2.16 -5.94
CA ASN A 150 -18.54 1.50 -7.12
C ASN A 150 -17.09 1.07 -6.86
N PHE A 151 -16.81 0.50 -5.70
CA PHE A 151 -15.46 0.23 -5.22
C PHE A 151 -14.55 -0.46 -6.24
N LEU A 152 -14.97 -1.59 -6.83
CA LEU A 152 -14.15 -2.34 -7.79
C LEU A 152 -13.85 -1.52 -9.06
N THR A 153 -14.89 -0.91 -9.66
CA THR A 153 -14.73 -0.11 -10.87
C THR A 153 -13.83 1.10 -10.63
N ARG A 154 -13.97 1.75 -9.47
CA ARG A 154 -13.15 2.93 -9.12
C ARG A 154 -11.72 2.53 -8.77
N THR A 155 -11.51 1.43 -8.08
CA THR A 155 -10.15 0.90 -7.84
C THR A 155 -9.44 0.61 -9.17
N LEU A 156 -10.10 -0.07 -10.10
CA LEU A 156 -9.54 -0.30 -11.44
C LEU A 156 -9.27 1.02 -12.19
N TYR A 157 -10.15 2.01 -12.07
CA TYR A 157 -9.94 3.31 -12.68
C TYR A 157 -8.64 3.99 -12.22
N TYR A 158 -8.27 3.83 -10.96
CA TYR A 158 -7.04 4.43 -10.42
C TYR A 158 -5.80 3.59 -10.71
N VAL A 159 -5.86 2.27 -10.66
CA VAL A 159 -4.70 1.41 -10.88
C VAL A 159 -4.37 1.19 -12.36
N ILE A 160 -5.37 1.27 -13.25
CA ILE A 160 -5.15 1.24 -14.69
C ILE A 160 -4.63 2.61 -15.15
N ASP A 161 -3.50 2.63 -15.85
CA ASP A 161 -2.99 3.82 -16.53
C ASP A 161 -3.73 4.05 -17.85
N THR A 162 -3.62 3.09 -18.76
CA THR A 162 -4.31 3.11 -20.04
C THR A 162 -5.08 1.81 -20.28
N ILE A 163 -6.19 1.91 -20.99
CA ILE A 163 -6.99 0.78 -21.45
C ILE A 163 -7.47 1.05 -22.87
N GLU A 164 -7.28 0.07 -23.73
CA GLU A 164 -7.73 0.06 -25.12
C GLU A 164 -8.50 -1.21 -25.39
N LYS A 165 -9.47 -1.16 -26.31
CA LYS A 165 -10.23 -2.32 -26.76
C LYS A 165 -10.21 -2.38 -28.27
N GLU A 166 -9.74 -3.48 -28.82
CA GLU A 166 -9.70 -3.73 -30.27
C GLU A 166 -11.09 -3.60 -30.90
N GLY A 167 -11.18 -2.84 -31.99
CA GLY A 167 -12.44 -2.60 -32.70
C GLY A 167 -13.43 -1.70 -31.95
N SER A 168 -13.02 -0.97 -30.93
CA SER A 168 -13.86 -0.04 -30.19
C SER A 168 -13.44 1.41 -30.43
N ASP A 169 -14.41 2.27 -30.71
CA ASP A 169 -14.21 3.72 -30.80
C ASP A 169 -14.35 4.43 -29.43
N ILE A 170 -14.56 3.66 -28.34
CA ILE A 170 -14.69 4.21 -27.00
C ILE A 170 -13.31 4.65 -26.52
N THR A 171 -13.13 5.94 -26.29
CA THR A 171 -11.89 6.55 -25.76
C THR A 171 -12.00 6.88 -24.27
N ASP A 172 -13.22 6.92 -23.72
CA ASP A 172 -13.44 7.16 -22.29
C ASP A 172 -13.01 5.97 -21.44
N LYS A 173 -11.98 6.16 -20.65
CA LYS A 173 -11.40 5.13 -19.78
C LYS A 173 -12.42 4.52 -18.82
N TYR A 174 -13.27 5.36 -18.20
CA TYR A 174 -14.25 4.87 -17.24
C TYR A 174 -15.34 4.03 -17.89
N ALA A 175 -15.80 4.43 -19.09
CA ALA A 175 -16.76 3.66 -19.87
C ALA A 175 -16.17 2.30 -20.29
N LEU A 176 -14.92 2.26 -20.73
CA LEU A 176 -14.22 1.00 -21.05
C LEU A 176 -14.12 0.09 -19.84
N ILE A 177 -13.72 0.60 -18.66
CA ILE A 177 -13.62 -0.19 -17.44
C ILE A 177 -14.98 -0.77 -17.03
N ARG A 178 -16.05 -0.01 -17.15
CA ARG A 178 -17.42 -0.49 -16.88
C ARG A 178 -17.89 -1.56 -17.85
N SER A 179 -17.35 -1.59 -19.06
CA SER A 179 -17.68 -2.59 -20.08
C SER A 179 -16.84 -3.88 -19.97
N ILE A 180 -15.89 -3.94 -19.05
CA ILE A 180 -15.06 -5.14 -18.83
C ILE A 180 -15.95 -6.32 -18.42
N PRO A 181 -15.90 -7.46 -19.14
CA PRO A 181 -16.59 -8.67 -18.73
C PRO A 181 -16.07 -9.19 -17.37
N ILE A 182 -16.94 -9.81 -16.59
CA ILE A 182 -16.55 -10.36 -15.27
C ILE A 182 -15.36 -11.34 -15.39
N SER A 183 -15.32 -12.16 -16.45
CA SER A 183 -14.21 -13.07 -16.71
C SER A 183 -12.87 -12.37 -16.89
N LEU A 184 -12.83 -11.25 -17.62
CA LEU A 184 -11.64 -10.43 -17.74
C LEU A 184 -11.32 -9.73 -16.42
N GLY A 185 -12.34 -9.26 -15.69
CA GLY A 185 -12.17 -8.70 -14.33
C GLY A 185 -11.51 -9.69 -13.36
N THR A 186 -11.79 -10.98 -13.50
CA THR A 186 -11.11 -12.04 -12.72
C THR A 186 -9.63 -12.14 -13.10
N LYS A 187 -9.31 -12.17 -14.40
CA LYS A 187 -7.92 -12.19 -14.88
C LYS A 187 -7.12 -10.94 -14.49
N ILE A 188 -7.76 -9.78 -14.47
CA ILE A 188 -7.12 -8.55 -13.96
C ILE A 188 -6.76 -8.70 -12.49
N ARG A 189 -7.64 -9.22 -11.65
CA ARG A 189 -7.33 -9.47 -10.22
C ARG A 189 -6.20 -10.49 -10.04
N GLU A 190 -6.22 -11.55 -10.81
CA GLU A 190 -5.14 -12.54 -10.83
C GLU A 190 -3.80 -11.90 -11.24
N PHE A 191 -3.80 -11.07 -12.28
CA PHE A 191 -2.63 -10.32 -12.71
C PHE A 191 -2.11 -9.39 -11.59
N LEU A 192 -3.00 -8.62 -10.95
CA LEU A 192 -2.62 -7.73 -9.85
C LEU A 192 -2.06 -8.50 -8.64
N ASN A 193 -2.52 -9.72 -8.41
CA ASN A 193 -2.02 -10.56 -7.33
C ASN A 193 -0.68 -11.24 -7.64
N THR A 194 -0.36 -11.49 -8.91
CA THR A 194 0.80 -12.32 -9.30
C THR A 194 1.87 -11.57 -10.08
N GLN A 195 1.53 -10.46 -10.73
CA GLN A 195 2.40 -9.73 -11.65
C GLN A 195 2.50 -8.23 -11.33
N TYR A 196 1.99 -7.81 -10.19
CA TYR A 196 2.05 -6.42 -9.75
C TYR A 196 2.80 -6.32 -8.41
N PRO A 197 3.66 -5.32 -8.19
CA PRO A 197 4.37 -5.17 -6.94
C PRO A 197 3.43 -5.04 -5.75
N ARG A 198 3.77 -5.69 -4.64
CA ARG A 198 3.02 -5.59 -3.39
C ARG A 198 3.95 -5.61 -2.19
N PHE A 199 3.46 -5.08 -1.11
CA PHE A 199 4.05 -5.12 0.20
C PHE A 199 2.99 -5.64 1.17
N ASP A 200 3.21 -6.86 1.64
CA ASP A 200 2.29 -7.57 2.51
C ASP A 200 2.87 -7.59 3.94
N ILE A 201 2.02 -7.33 4.91
CA ILE A 201 2.33 -7.50 6.33
C ILE A 201 1.47 -8.62 6.87
N PHE A 202 2.04 -9.43 7.70
CA PHE A 202 1.36 -10.54 8.33
C PHE A 202 1.87 -10.77 9.75
N ILE A 203 1.06 -11.40 10.56
CA ILE A 203 1.45 -11.90 11.87
C ILE A 203 1.65 -13.41 11.81
N LYS A 204 2.59 -13.93 12.59
CA LYS A 204 2.86 -15.36 12.71
C LYS A 204 2.17 -15.92 13.95
N CYS A 205 1.40 -16.98 13.75
CA CYS A 205 0.83 -17.74 14.87
C CYS A 205 1.91 -18.51 15.61
N GLY A 206 2.11 -18.21 16.89
CA GLY A 206 3.11 -18.92 17.73
C GLY A 206 2.81 -20.41 17.95
N SER A 207 1.60 -20.89 17.62
CA SER A 207 1.20 -22.29 17.81
C SER A 207 1.35 -23.15 16.56
N CYS A 208 1.14 -22.61 15.36
CA CYS A 208 1.16 -23.37 14.10
C CYS A 208 1.99 -22.73 13.00
N GLU A 209 2.66 -21.62 13.29
CA GLU A 209 3.51 -20.84 12.37
C GLU A 209 2.80 -20.32 11.11
N SER A 210 1.47 -20.50 11.00
CA SER A 210 0.71 -19.96 9.89
C SER A 210 0.72 -18.43 9.91
N THR A 211 0.70 -17.83 8.72
CA THR A 211 0.64 -16.39 8.53
C THR A 211 -0.81 -15.91 8.46
N ILE A 212 -1.11 -14.80 9.11
CA ILE A 212 -2.42 -14.14 9.10
C ILE A 212 -2.18 -12.74 8.53
N PRO A 213 -2.85 -12.36 7.40
CA PRO A 213 -2.72 -11.03 6.85
C PRO A 213 -3.04 -9.94 7.89
N PHE A 214 -2.23 -8.88 7.91
CA PHE A 214 -2.39 -7.80 8.85
C PHE A 214 -2.42 -6.45 8.12
N GLU A 215 -3.40 -5.61 8.42
CA GLU A 215 -3.53 -4.30 7.80
C GLU A 215 -2.86 -3.22 8.65
N MET A 216 -2.04 -2.38 7.99
CA MET A 216 -1.49 -1.19 8.62
C MET A 216 -2.55 -0.11 8.76
N ASN A 217 -2.92 0.16 9.98
CA ASN A 217 -3.69 1.33 10.37
C ASN A 217 -3.03 2.00 11.58
N GLU A 218 -3.65 3.01 12.15
CA GLU A 218 -3.08 3.72 13.29
C GLU A 218 -2.83 2.77 14.48
N SER A 219 -3.67 1.73 14.67
CA SER A 219 -3.49 0.75 15.74
C SER A 219 -2.21 -0.09 15.61
N PHE A 220 -1.61 -0.14 14.42
CA PHE A 220 -0.32 -0.78 14.19
C PHE A 220 0.82 -0.19 15.04
N PHE A 221 0.72 1.08 15.39
CA PHE A 221 1.68 1.78 16.24
C PHE A 221 1.35 1.74 17.73
N TRP A 222 0.17 1.22 18.11
CA TRP A 222 -0.26 1.19 19.50
C TRP A 222 0.06 -0.15 20.14
N ASN A 223 1.22 -0.28 20.74
CA ASN A 223 1.57 -1.52 21.45
C ASN A 223 1.01 -1.63 22.86
N LYS A 224 0.42 -0.59 23.44
CA LYS A 224 0.02 -0.56 24.87
C LYS A 224 -1.00 0.55 25.21
N LEU A 225 -2.10 0.68 24.50
CA LEU A 225 -3.16 1.55 25.03
C LEU A 225 -4.47 0.80 25.20
#